data_55113cebb37173fe841dd1e572fd18bf
#
_entry.id   55113cebb37173fe841dd1e572fd18bf
#
_cell.length_a   1.000
_cell.length_b   1.000
_cell.length_c   1.000
_cell.angle_alpha   90.00
_cell.angle_beta   90.00
_cell.angle_gamma   90.00
#
_symmetry.space_group_name_H-M   'P 1'
#
loop_
_entity.id
_entity.type
_entity.pdbx_description
1 polymer ?
#
loop_
_entity_poly.entity_id
_entity_poly.type
_entity_poly.pdbx_seq_one_letter_code
_entity_poly.pdbx_strand_id
1 'polypeptide(L)'
;QYWLSASRLRSSDFFDGAYSVRADNTPYKIDTKTIISLQDNGGLVNLNRVNRDILSNFLTGCGVPAETTPYLIDALLDYVDTDNLQRLNGAEQDIYSAKRLPLLRNSPLLSEDEIWNVYGWSQYRRLLEQNSCDKSWTIYGESSMFGSNLNLATAPAPVLKAAGLNEEMVRDIVTQRADTENLAARVSNANELLGTSGPFGASAQVQNILKVTHRHVRGPWILRYTLALSADGEDRPWSVLNPVFSAELQPVDKIQPLSWPQQPVNQQPSDASRSLPF
;
A
#
# COMPACT_ATOMS: atom_id res chain seq x y z
N GLN A 1 17.31 -16.78 -2.93
CA GLN A 1 16.79 -17.51 -1.76
C GLN A 1 17.07 -16.81 -0.41
N TYR A 2 18.17 -16.05 -0.29
CA TYR A 2 18.55 -15.35 0.96
C TYR A 2 17.61 -14.21 1.36
N TRP A 3 16.88 -13.61 0.44
CA TRP A 3 16.00 -12.47 0.66
C TRP A 3 14.70 -12.83 1.40
N LEU A 4 14.29 -14.08 1.35
CA LEU A 4 13.01 -14.56 1.89
C LEU A 4 13.16 -15.35 3.20
N SER A 5 14.38 -15.62 3.66
CA SER A 5 14.61 -16.39 4.89
C SER A 5 14.74 -15.56 6.16
N ALA A 6 14.72 -14.22 6.05
CA ALA A 6 14.79 -13.34 7.19
C ALA A 6 13.41 -13.17 7.82
N SER A 7 13.04 -14.10 8.71
CA SER A 7 11.82 -14.06 9.52
C SER A 7 11.74 -12.89 10.51
N ARG A 8 12.63 -11.88 10.37
CA ARG A 8 12.66 -10.62 11.13
C ARG A 8 13.20 -9.51 10.25
N LEU A 9 12.52 -9.23 9.15
CA LEU A 9 12.81 -8.02 8.40
C LEU A 9 12.36 -6.82 9.25
N ARG A 10 13.28 -6.29 10.05
CA ARG A 10 13.12 -4.94 10.59
C ARG A 10 13.17 -3.99 9.40
N SER A 11 12.46 -2.88 9.46
CA SER A 11 12.51 -1.83 8.42
C SER A 11 13.94 -1.39 8.11
N SER A 12 14.84 -1.44 9.10
CA SER A 12 16.28 -1.22 8.95
C SER A 12 16.94 -2.19 7.97
N ASP A 13 16.48 -3.44 7.89
CA ASP A 13 17.15 -4.47 7.09
C ASP A 13 16.86 -4.33 5.58
N PHE A 14 15.74 -3.67 5.22
CA PHE A 14 15.46 -3.25 3.86
C PHE A 14 16.16 -1.95 3.47
N PHE A 15 16.55 -1.13 4.45
CA PHE A 15 17.07 0.21 4.25
C PHE A 15 18.55 0.34 4.63
N ASP A 16 19.19 -0.74 5.12
CA ASP A 16 20.57 -0.70 5.56
C ASP A 16 21.52 -1.04 4.40
N GLY A 17 22.20 -0.01 3.90
CA GLY A 17 23.31 -0.12 2.96
C GLY A 17 22.97 -0.03 1.48
N ALA A 18 23.99 -0.12 0.64
CA ALA A 18 23.97 0.05 -0.82
C ALA A 18 23.11 -0.96 -1.60
N TYR A 19 22.49 -1.91 -0.91
CA TYR A 19 21.71 -3.03 -1.51
C TYR A 19 20.23 -3.00 -1.13
N SER A 20 19.76 -1.96 -0.49
CA SER A 20 18.37 -1.86 -0.05
C SER A 20 17.42 -1.49 -1.18
N VAL A 21 16.26 -2.14 -1.25
CA VAL A 21 15.16 -1.81 -2.15
C VAL A 21 14.07 -1.12 -1.34
N ARG A 22 13.65 0.05 -1.80
CA ARG A 22 12.60 0.85 -1.14
C ARG A 22 11.23 0.27 -1.41
N ALA A 23 10.39 0.22 -0.39
CA ALA A 23 9.01 -0.24 -0.47
C ALA A 23 8.00 0.94 -0.49
N ASP A 24 8.30 2.00 -1.23
CA ASP A 24 7.53 3.23 -1.38
C ASP A 24 7.08 3.48 -2.82
N ASN A 25 6.94 2.39 -3.58
CA ASN A 25 6.61 2.38 -5.01
C ASN A 25 7.70 3.01 -5.92
N THR A 26 8.91 3.20 -5.41
CA THR A 26 10.06 3.62 -6.25
C THR A 26 10.29 2.58 -7.34
N PRO A 27 10.36 2.99 -8.62
CA PRO A 27 10.59 2.06 -9.72
C PRO A 27 12.07 1.68 -9.81
N TYR A 28 12.34 0.39 -10.03
CA TYR A 28 13.67 -0.18 -10.24
C TYR A 28 13.72 -0.93 -11.56
N LYS A 29 14.79 -0.71 -12.33
CA LYS A 29 15.06 -1.46 -13.54
C LYS A 29 15.86 -2.72 -13.19
N ILE A 30 15.24 -3.89 -13.31
CA ILE A 30 15.88 -5.19 -12.98
C ILE A 30 16.63 -5.78 -14.17
N ASP A 31 16.16 -5.51 -15.37
CA ASP A 31 16.82 -5.91 -16.63
C ASP A 31 16.50 -4.91 -17.75
N THR A 32 16.88 -5.24 -19.00
CA THR A 32 16.67 -4.38 -20.17
C THR A 32 15.19 -4.18 -20.54
N LYS A 33 14.29 -5.01 -20.02
CA LYS A 33 12.87 -5.06 -20.40
C LYS A 33 11.90 -4.79 -19.26
N THR A 34 12.36 -4.93 -18.01
CA THR A 34 11.46 -4.99 -16.84
C THR A 34 11.80 -3.92 -15.82
N ILE A 35 10.77 -3.20 -15.43
CA ILE A 35 10.76 -2.30 -14.27
C ILE A 35 9.87 -2.93 -13.21
N ILE A 36 10.32 -2.95 -11.96
CA ILE A 36 9.56 -3.40 -10.81
C ILE A 36 9.46 -2.27 -9.79
N SER A 37 8.34 -2.18 -9.09
CA SER A 37 8.22 -1.35 -7.90
C SER A 37 7.53 -2.13 -6.79
N LEU A 38 7.93 -1.84 -5.55
CA LEU A 38 7.38 -2.42 -4.34
C LEU A 38 6.73 -1.32 -3.52
N GLN A 39 5.53 -1.58 -3.00
CA GLN A 39 4.83 -0.70 -2.09
C GLN A 39 4.41 -1.47 -0.86
N ASP A 40 4.86 -1.02 0.30
CA ASP A 40 4.41 -1.52 1.59
C ASP A 40 2.93 -1.19 1.81
N ASN A 41 2.12 -2.20 2.08
CA ASN A 41 0.70 -2.02 2.37
C ASN A 41 0.45 -1.26 3.69
N GLY A 42 1.42 -1.27 4.61
CA GLY A 42 1.38 -0.45 5.83
C GLY A 42 1.39 1.06 5.56
N GLY A 43 1.86 1.49 4.39
CA GLY A 43 1.80 2.88 3.94
C GLY A 43 0.51 3.27 3.21
N LEU A 44 -0.47 2.37 3.05
CA LEU A 44 -1.68 2.59 2.27
C LEU A 44 -2.93 2.65 3.15
N VAL A 45 -4.00 3.28 2.63
CA VAL A 45 -5.33 3.26 3.27
C VAL A 45 -5.97 1.89 3.06
N ASN A 46 -6.28 1.17 4.14
CA ASN A 46 -6.94 -0.13 4.05
C ASN A 46 -8.46 0.02 3.99
N LEU A 47 -9.06 -0.29 2.84
CA LEU A 47 -10.50 -0.14 2.59
C LEU A 47 -11.36 -1.15 3.36
N ASN A 48 -10.82 -2.32 3.72
CA ASN A 48 -11.52 -3.31 4.52
C ASN A 48 -11.44 -3.03 6.04
N ARG A 49 -10.65 -2.04 6.45
CA ARG A 49 -10.43 -1.68 7.86
C ARG A 49 -10.43 -0.17 8.03
N VAL A 50 -11.56 0.42 7.68
CA VAL A 50 -11.70 1.86 7.54
C VAL A 50 -11.65 2.56 8.90
N ASN A 51 -10.67 3.46 9.06
CA ASN A 51 -10.79 4.56 9.98
C ASN A 51 -11.52 5.71 9.26
N ARG A 52 -12.68 6.14 9.79
CA ARG A 52 -13.56 7.14 9.16
C ARG A 52 -12.86 8.48 8.93
N ASP A 53 -12.07 8.94 9.89
CA ASP A 53 -11.41 10.25 9.83
C ASP A 53 -10.31 10.24 8.78
N ILE A 54 -9.50 9.17 8.73
CA ILE A 54 -8.46 8.99 7.71
C ILE A 54 -9.09 8.95 6.32
N LEU A 55 -10.12 8.12 6.15
CA LEU A 55 -10.75 7.98 4.84
C LEU A 55 -11.44 9.27 4.40
N SER A 56 -12.05 10.02 5.32
CA SER A 56 -12.65 11.33 5.05
C SER A 56 -11.59 12.33 4.58
N ASN A 57 -10.50 12.46 5.33
CA ASN A 57 -9.38 13.34 4.97
C ASN A 57 -8.73 12.91 3.65
N PHE A 58 -8.58 11.60 3.44
CA PHE A 58 -8.03 11.05 2.21
C PHE A 58 -8.88 11.40 0.99
N LEU A 59 -10.18 11.12 1.04
CA LEU A 59 -11.10 11.40 -0.06
C LEU A 59 -11.19 12.90 -0.36
N THR A 60 -11.26 13.73 0.69
CA THR A 60 -11.27 15.20 0.54
C THR A 60 -9.95 15.69 -0.06
N GLY A 61 -8.81 15.17 0.41
CA GLY A 61 -7.49 15.46 -0.16
C GLY A 61 -7.32 15.01 -1.60
N CYS A 62 -8.11 14.02 -2.03
CA CYS A 62 -8.20 13.55 -3.42
C CYS A 62 -9.18 14.36 -4.28
N GLY A 63 -9.82 15.39 -3.73
CA GLY A 63 -10.73 16.28 -4.44
C GLY A 63 -12.20 15.87 -4.39
N VAL A 64 -12.57 14.85 -3.60
CA VAL A 64 -13.98 14.53 -3.34
C VAL A 64 -14.56 15.63 -2.43
N PRO A 65 -15.72 16.22 -2.78
CA PRO A 65 -16.35 17.23 -1.91
C PRO A 65 -16.59 16.73 -0.49
N ALA A 66 -16.26 17.56 0.51
CA ALA A 66 -16.32 17.16 1.91
C ALA A 66 -17.75 16.74 2.34
N GLU A 67 -18.78 17.35 1.77
CA GLU A 67 -20.18 17.02 1.99
C GLU A 67 -20.57 15.64 1.45
N THR A 68 -19.79 15.10 0.49
CA THR A 68 -20.05 13.79 -0.13
C THR A 68 -19.31 12.67 0.59
N THR A 69 -18.20 12.95 1.25
CA THR A 69 -17.37 11.90 1.87
C THR A 69 -18.13 11.05 2.89
N PRO A 70 -19.03 11.57 3.73
CA PRO A 70 -19.82 10.74 4.66
C PRO A 70 -20.66 9.68 3.94
N TYR A 71 -21.23 10.00 2.76
CA TYR A 71 -22.03 9.05 1.96
C TYR A 71 -21.18 7.93 1.41
N LEU A 72 -20.00 8.23 0.87
CA LEU A 72 -19.09 7.22 0.35
C LEU A 72 -18.54 6.31 1.45
N ILE A 73 -18.24 6.88 2.62
CA ILE A 73 -17.74 6.12 3.77
C ILE A 73 -18.82 5.19 4.32
N ASP A 74 -20.04 5.70 4.54
CA ASP A 74 -21.14 4.89 5.04
C ASP A 74 -21.50 3.77 4.07
N ALA A 75 -21.55 4.06 2.76
CA ALA A 75 -21.80 3.05 1.73
C ALA A 75 -20.69 1.96 1.68
N LEU A 76 -19.43 2.33 1.90
CA LEU A 76 -18.35 1.34 1.98
C LEU A 76 -18.48 0.47 3.23
N LEU A 77 -18.80 1.08 4.37
CA LEU A 77 -18.97 0.36 5.63
C LEU A 77 -20.15 -0.62 5.58
N ASP A 78 -21.28 -0.24 4.95
CA ASP A 78 -22.40 -1.15 4.71
C ASP A 78 -22.04 -2.25 3.71
N TYR A 79 -21.20 -1.95 2.73
CA TYR A 79 -20.78 -2.95 1.74
C TYR A 79 -19.91 -4.05 2.34
N VAL A 80 -19.05 -3.71 3.32
CA VAL A 80 -18.05 -4.64 3.86
C VAL A 80 -18.46 -5.33 5.17
N ASP A 81 -19.53 -4.86 5.84
CA ASP A 81 -20.03 -5.53 7.04
C ASP A 81 -20.93 -6.75 6.70
N THR A 82 -21.42 -7.43 7.70
CA THR A 82 -22.15 -8.70 7.53
C THR A 82 -23.64 -8.61 7.82
N ASP A 83 -24.11 -7.43 8.20
CA ASP A 83 -25.52 -7.22 8.52
C ASP A 83 -26.26 -6.44 7.40
N ASN A 84 -27.50 -6.06 7.63
CA ASN A 84 -28.31 -5.26 6.70
C ASN A 84 -28.84 -3.98 7.39
N LEU A 85 -28.10 -3.46 8.35
CA LEU A 85 -28.48 -2.24 9.07
C LEU A 85 -27.86 -1.02 8.38
N GLN A 86 -28.65 -0.40 7.53
CA GLN A 86 -28.23 0.77 6.79
C GLN A 86 -27.77 1.91 7.71
N ARG A 87 -26.54 2.40 7.49
CA ARG A 87 -26.06 3.64 8.10
C ARG A 87 -26.78 4.85 7.56
N LEU A 88 -26.69 5.97 8.28
CA LEU A 88 -27.43 7.19 7.96
C LEU A 88 -27.32 7.61 6.49
N ASN A 89 -26.12 7.52 5.92
CA ASN A 89 -25.84 7.90 4.53
C ASN A 89 -25.41 6.69 3.69
N GLY A 90 -25.62 5.48 4.18
CA GLY A 90 -25.15 4.26 3.57
C GLY A 90 -26.13 3.68 2.55
N ALA A 91 -25.84 2.45 2.11
CA ALA A 91 -26.64 1.75 1.12
C ALA A 91 -26.63 0.25 1.35
N GLU A 92 -27.80 -0.32 1.55
CA GLU A 92 -28.03 -1.76 1.73
C GLU A 92 -28.68 -2.40 0.51
N GLN A 93 -29.03 -3.68 0.61
CA GLN A 93 -29.53 -4.53 -0.48
C GLN A 93 -30.75 -3.94 -1.20
N ASP A 94 -31.60 -3.22 -0.53
CA ASP A 94 -32.80 -2.56 -1.11
C ASP A 94 -32.39 -1.45 -2.10
N ILE A 95 -31.39 -0.63 -1.73
CA ILE A 95 -30.85 0.43 -2.59
C ILE A 95 -30.12 -0.18 -3.81
N TYR A 96 -29.32 -1.23 -3.60
CA TYR A 96 -28.64 -1.92 -4.68
C TYR A 96 -29.63 -2.52 -5.66
N SER A 97 -30.69 -3.16 -5.16
CA SER A 97 -31.77 -3.73 -5.98
C SER A 97 -32.54 -2.67 -6.75
N ALA A 98 -32.96 -1.59 -6.08
CA ALA A 98 -33.69 -0.49 -6.70
C ALA A 98 -32.88 0.23 -7.79
N LYS A 99 -31.57 0.35 -7.62
CA LYS A 99 -30.64 0.99 -8.55
C LYS A 99 -30.09 0.03 -9.61
N ARG A 100 -30.41 -1.27 -9.55
CA ARG A 100 -29.87 -2.32 -10.44
C ARG A 100 -28.34 -2.36 -10.43
N LEU A 101 -27.75 -2.16 -9.26
CA LEU A 101 -26.32 -2.28 -9.05
C LEU A 101 -25.91 -3.76 -8.88
N PRO A 102 -24.61 -4.10 -8.99
CA PRO A 102 -24.12 -5.40 -8.60
C PRO A 102 -24.59 -5.79 -7.19
N LEU A 103 -24.76 -7.09 -6.95
CA LEU A 103 -25.23 -7.57 -5.65
C LEU A 103 -24.30 -7.08 -4.53
N LEU A 104 -24.91 -6.55 -3.48
CA LEU A 104 -24.23 -6.25 -2.23
C LEU A 104 -23.71 -7.57 -1.63
N ARG A 105 -22.46 -7.58 -1.21
CA ARG A 105 -21.84 -8.82 -0.74
C ARG A 105 -21.90 -9.02 0.76
N ASN A 106 -22.04 -7.94 1.54
CA ASN A 106 -21.96 -7.94 3.01
C ASN A 106 -20.72 -8.73 3.49
N SER A 107 -19.58 -8.40 2.90
CA SER A 107 -18.30 -9.04 3.23
C SER A 107 -17.13 -8.18 2.74
N PRO A 108 -15.93 -8.33 3.34
CA PRO A 108 -14.76 -7.59 2.93
C PRO A 108 -14.51 -7.64 1.41
N LEU A 109 -14.02 -6.54 0.85
CA LEU A 109 -13.61 -6.46 -0.56
C LEU A 109 -12.58 -7.56 -0.87
N LEU A 110 -12.72 -8.22 -1.98
CA LEU A 110 -11.78 -9.26 -2.46
C LEU A 110 -10.76 -8.71 -3.46
N SER A 111 -11.06 -7.59 -4.11
CA SER A 111 -10.14 -6.88 -4.99
C SER A 111 -10.25 -5.38 -4.79
N GLU A 112 -9.20 -4.63 -5.12
CA GLU A 112 -9.23 -3.16 -5.03
C GLU A 112 -10.22 -2.56 -6.02
N ASP A 113 -10.40 -3.17 -7.18
CA ASP A 113 -11.35 -2.72 -8.19
C ASP A 113 -12.82 -2.90 -7.77
N GLU A 114 -13.10 -3.77 -6.79
CA GLU A 114 -14.44 -3.98 -6.26
C GLU A 114 -15.01 -2.73 -5.60
N ILE A 115 -14.17 -1.78 -5.18
CA ILE A 115 -14.59 -0.47 -4.66
C ILE A 115 -15.53 0.28 -5.62
N TRP A 116 -15.37 0.07 -6.92
CA TRP A 116 -16.21 0.72 -7.92
C TRP A 116 -17.64 0.16 -7.98
N ASN A 117 -17.91 -0.97 -7.32
CA ASN A 117 -19.24 -1.53 -7.12
C ASN A 117 -19.94 -0.95 -5.90
N VAL A 118 -19.20 -0.31 -4.99
CA VAL A 118 -19.78 0.35 -3.80
C VAL A 118 -20.59 1.56 -4.24
N TYR A 119 -21.80 1.69 -3.67
CA TYR A 119 -22.73 2.75 -4.02
C TYR A 119 -22.10 4.14 -3.95
N GLY A 120 -22.21 4.88 -5.03
CA GLY A 120 -21.67 6.24 -5.17
C GLY A 120 -20.20 6.33 -5.59
N TRP A 121 -19.36 5.33 -5.34
CA TRP A 121 -17.91 5.41 -5.60
C TRP A 121 -17.54 5.52 -7.07
N SER A 122 -18.24 4.82 -7.96
CA SER A 122 -17.96 4.84 -9.39
C SER A 122 -18.04 6.24 -10.03
N GLN A 123 -18.82 7.16 -9.44
CA GLN A 123 -18.96 8.55 -9.90
C GLN A 123 -17.65 9.34 -9.73
N TYR A 124 -16.82 8.97 -8.75
CA TYR A 124 -15.55 9.62 -8.44
C TYR A 124 -14.34 8.87 -9.02
N ARG A 125 -14.55 7.75 -9.71
CA ARG A 125 -13.46 6.94 -10.27
C ARG A 125 -12.46 7.77 -11.05
N ARG A 126 -12.94 8.55 -12.02
CA ARG A 126 -12.08 9.37 -12.88
C ARG A 126 -11.28 10.41 -12.09
N LEU A 127 -11.89 11.04 -11.10
CA LEU A 127 -11.25 12.02 -10.23
C LEU A 127 -10.13 11.37 -9.41
N LEU A 128 -10.42 10.24 -8.78
CA LEU A 128 -9.48 9.49 -7.94
C LEU A 128 -8.30 8.94 -8.75
N GLU A 129 -8.56 8.44 -9.98
CA GLU A 129 -7.52 7.99 -10.90
C GLU A 129 -6.63 9.16 -11.39
N GLN A 130 -7.21 10.32 -11.74
CA GLN A 130 -6.46 11.50 -12.17
C GLN A 130 -5.53 12.04 -11.09
N ASN A 131 -5.95 11.97 -9.83
CA ASN A 131 -5.16 12.39 -8.67
C ASN A 131 -4.28 11.26 -8.11
N SER A 132 -4.20 10.09 -8.78
CA SER A 132 -3.43 8.91 -8.37
C SER A 132 -3.79 8.36 -6.97
N CYS A 133 -4.98 8.69 -6.50
CA CYS A 133 -5.47 8.24 -5.21
C CYS A 133 -5.88 6.76 -5.24
N ASP A 134 -6.31 6.24 -6.39
CA ASP A 134 -6.59 4.84 -6.65
C ASP A 134 -5.38 3.91 -6.39
N LYS A 135 -4.17 4.47 -6.37
CA LYS A 135 -2.92 3.74 -6.09
C LYS A 135 -2.50 3.80 -4.63
N SER A 136 -3.24 4.55 -3.82
CA SER A 136 -2.90 4.88 -2.43
C SER A 136 -3.74 4.11 -1.39
N TRP A 137 -4.52 3.13 -1.82
CA TRP A 137 -5.26 2.24 -0.95
C TRP A 137 -4.93 0.76 -1.18
N THR A 138 -5.36 -0.07 -0.24
CA THR A 138 -5.25 -1.52 -0.28
C THR A 138 -6.48 -2.16 0.36
N ILE A 139 -6.67 -3.45 0.14
CA ILE A 139 -7.64 -4.28 0.87
C ILE A 139 -6.98 -5.25 1.83
N TYR A 140 -5.64 -5.30 1.81
CA TYR A 140 -4.82 -6.18 2.62
C TYR A 140 -4.04 -5.41 3.68
N GLY A 141 -3.82 -6.03 4.83
CA GLY A 141 -3.02 -5.46 5.90
C GLY A 141 -3.26 -6.18 7.22
N GLU A 142 -2.31 -6.09 8.12
CA GLU A 142 -2.47 -6.63 9.46
C GLU A 142 -3.50 -5.84 10.26
N SER A 143 -4.27 -6.56 11.07
CA SER A 143 -5.20 -5.97 12.02
C SER A 143 -4.44 -5.53 13.25
N SER A 144 -4.19 -4.26 13.41
CA SER A 144 -3.94 -3.75 14.76
C SER A 144 -5.28 -3.55 15.46
N MET A 145 -5.48 -4.16 16.63
CA MET A 145 -6.67 -3.92 17.46
C MET A 145 -6.79 -2.47 17.95
N PHE A 146 -5.75 -1.65 17.75
CA PHE A 146 -5.64 -0.26 18.23
C PHE A 146 -5.50 0.77 17.11
N GLY A 147 -5.97 0.48 15.92
CA GLY A 147 -5.84 1.35 14.75
C GLY A 147 -4.68 0.91 13.84
N SER A 148 -4.75 1.28 12.57
CA SER A 148 -3.72 0.96 11.60
C SER A 148 -2.45 1.74 11.92
N ASN A 149 -1.37 1.06 12.23
CA ASN A 149 -0.05 1.68 12.28
C ASN A 149 0.36 2.06 10.85
N LEU A 150 0.05 3.28 10.45
CA LEU A 150 0.44 3.82 9.15
C LEU A 150 1.96 3.94 9.07
N ASN A 151 2.58 3.32 8.08
CA ASN A 151 4.00 3.49 7.84
C ASN A 151 4.26 4.80 7.07
N LEU A 152 4.58 5.88 7.78
CA LEU A 152 4.85 7.19 7.18
C LEU A 152 6.05 7.17 6.23
N ALA A 153 7.02 6.29 6.47
CA ALA A 153 8.21 6.17 5.64
C ALA A 153 7.89 5.69 4.21
N THR A 154 6.83 4.88 4.06
CA THR A 154 6.43 4.29 2.77
C THR A 154 5.13 4.86 2.21
N ALA A 155 4.38 5.62 3.02
CA ALA A 155 3.06 6.16 2.65
C ALA A 155 3.16 7.18 1.50
N PRO A 156 2.35 7.08 0.44
CA PRO A 156 2.31 8.08 -0.64
C PRO A 156 1.78 9.43 -0.13
N ALA A 157 2.12 10.52 -0.83
CA ALA A 157 1.77 11.87 -0.43
C ALA A 157 0.27 12.09 -0.09
N PRO A 158 -0.71 11.54 -0.84
CA PRO A 158 -2.12 11.67 -0.47
C PRO A 158 -2.44 11.07 0.91
N VAL A 159 -1.78 9.97 1.28
CA VAL A 159 -1.99 9.30 2.58
C VAL A 159 -1.33 10.09 3.71
N LEU A 160 -0.12 10.63 3.49
CA LEU A 160 0.56 11.50 4.45
C LEU A 160 -0.29 12.74 4.77
N LYS A 161 -0.88 13.37 3.76
CA LYS A 161 -1.80 14.50 3.93
C LYS A 161 -3.06 14.10 4.70
N ALA A 162 -3.64 12.96 4.37
CA ALA A 162 -4.81 12.42 5.08
C ALA A 162 -4.52 12.13 6.57
N ALA A 163 -3.27 11.78 6.89
CA ALA A 163 -2.80 11.62 8.25
C ALA A 163 -2.66 12.95 9.02
N GLY A 164 -2.80 14.10 8.35
CA GLY A 164 -2.74 15.42 8.98
C GLY A 164 -1.41 16.14 8.80
N LEU A 165 -0.49 15.60 8.00
CA LEU A 165 0.79 16.27 7.72
C LEU A 165 0.59 17.42 6.72
N ASN A 166 1.23 18.55 6.99
CA ASN A 166 1.21 19.69 6.08
C ASN A 166 2.12 19.44 4.84
N GLU A 167 2.00 20.29 3.82
CA GLU A 167 2.72 20.16 2.55
C GLU A 167 4.24 20.12 2.69
N GLU A 168 4.79 20.87 3.64
CA GLU A 168 6.24 20.94 3.89
C GLU A 168 6.74 19.61 4.46
N MET A 169 6.07 19.09 5.48
CA MET A 169 6.40 17.80 6.09
C MET A 169 6.26 16.63 5.11
N VAL A 170 5.19 16.64 4.30
CA VAL A 170 4.99 15.64 3.25
C VAL A 170 6.14 15.66 2.25
N ARG A 171 6.53 16.84 1.78
CA ARG A 171 7.66 17.02 0.87
C ARG A 171 8.96 16.54 1.48
N ASP A 172 9.23 16.91 2.73
CA ASP A 172 10.42 16.51 3.47
C ASP A 172 10.52 14.98 3.59
N ILE A 173 9.45 14.32 4.04
CA ILE A 173 9.42 12.85 4.14
C ILE A 173 9.67 12.21 2.77
N VAL A 174 8.95 12.66 1.74
CA VAL A 174 9.05 12.05 0.40
C VAL A 174 10.43 12.24 -0.22
N THR A 175 11.07 13.41 -0.04
CA THR A 175 12.38 13.70 -0.63
C THR A 175 13.52 13.02 0.12
N GLN A 176 13.37 12.79 1.43
CA GLN A 176 14.42 12.19 2.28
C GLN A 176 14.36 10.66 2.32
N ARG A 177 13.47 10.01 1.59
CA ARG A 177 13.33 8.55 1.57
C ARG A 177 14.58 7.79 1.12
N ALA A 178 15.49 8.43 0.42
CA ALA A 178 16.78 7.86 0.03
C ALA A 178 17.83 7.89 1.14
N ASP A 179 17.60 8.72 2.18
CA ASP A 179 18.49 8.92 3.32
C ASP A 179 17.80 8.38 4.58
N THR A 180 18.21 7.21 5.01
CA THR A 180 17.55 6.46 6.09
C THR A 180 17.67 7.14 7.46
N GLU A 181 18.79 7.79 7.75
CA GLU A 181 19.01 8.49 9.03
C GLU A 181 18.12 9.72 9.13
N ASN A 182 18.10 10.55 8.10
CA ASN A 182 17.26 11.74 8.04
C ASN A 182 15.77 11.36 7.99
N LEU A 183 15.41 10.30 7.29
CA LEU A 183 14.02 9.81 7.23
C LEU A 183 13.51 9.40 8.62
N ALA A 184 14.31 8.65 9.38
CA ALA A 184 13.93 8.22 10.73
C ALA A 184 13.64 9.41 11.66
N ALA A 185 14.48 10.45 11.62
CA ALA A 185 14.27 11.68 12.38
C ALA A 185 12.99 12.42 11.94
N ARG A 186 12.70 12.50 10.63
CA ARG A 186 11.49 13.14 10.10
C ARG A 186 10.22 12.40 10.48
N VAL A 187 10.24 11.08 10.41
CA VAL A 187 9.11 10.25 10.85
C VAL A 187 8.88 10.39 12.36
N SER A 188 9.95 10.47 13.17
CA SER A 188 9.83 10.69 14.61
C SER A 188 9.19 12.04 14.92
N ASN A 189 9.64 13.11 14.28
CA ASN A 189 9.07 14.46 14.44
C ASN A 189 7.59 14.51 14.02
N ALA A 190 7.25 13.83 12.91
CA ALA A 190 5.87 13.72 12.45
C ALA A 190 5.00 12.99 13.48
N ASN A 191 5.52 11.93 14.12
CA ASN A 191 4.83 11.20 15.18
C ASN A 191 4.56 12.05 16.42
N GLU A 192 5.50 12.88 16.84
CA GLU A 192 5.29 13.79 17.95
C GLU A 192 4.18 14.80 17.67
N LEU A 193 4.12 15.33 16.44
CA LEU A 193 3.11 16.30 16.02
C LEU A 193 1.72 15.68 15.89
N LEU A 194 1.65 14.44 15.41
CA LEU A 194 0.37 13.71 15.31
C LEU A 194 -0.14 13.22 16.67
N GLY A 195 0.71 13.27 17.69
CA GLY A 195 0.43 12.83 19.06
C GLY A 195 0.42 11.30 19.18
N THR A 196 1.06 10.77 20.22
CA THR A 196 1.10 9.33 20.52
C THR A 196 -0.28 8.73 20.87
N SER A 197 -1.30 9.58 21.06
CA SER A 197 -2.69 9.23 21.38
C SER A 197 -3.65 9.33 20.20
N GLY A 198 -3.16 9.69 19.01
CA GLY A 198 -3.98 9.72 17.80
C GLY A 198 -4.22 8.30 17.23
N PRO A 199 -5.19 8.15 16.32
CA PRO A 199 -5.45 6.89 15.63
C PRO A 199 -4.27 6.42 14.74
N PHE A 200 -3.15 7.14 14.76
CA PHE A 200 -1.96 6.97 13.95
C PHE A 200 -0.78 6.58 14.80
N GLY A 201 -0.67 5.31 15.17
CA GLY A 201 0.62 4.77 15.54
C GLY A 201 1.47 4.71 14.27
N ALA A 202 2.43 5.64 14.07
CA ALA A 202 3.33 5.51 12.94
C ALA A 202 4.35 4.42 13.22
N SER A 203 4.35 3.42 12.36
CA SER A 203 5.38 2.39 12.31
C SER A 203 6.39 2.74 11.23
N ALA A 204 7.66 2.52 11.49
CA ALA A 204 8.69 2.52 10.45
C ALA A 204 8.94 1.10 9.91
N GLN A 205 8.14 0.11 10.29
CA GLN A 205 8.31 -1.28 9.87
C GLN A 205 7.49 -1.56 8.62
N VAL A 206 8.16 -2.06 7.58
CA VAL A 206 7.49 -2.60 6.40
C VAL A 206 6.69 -3.83 6.81
N GLN A 207 5.42 -3.88 6.43
CA GLN A 207 4.57 -5.04 6.68
C GLN A 207 4.99 -6.23 5.82
N ASN A 208 4.61 -7.44 6.25
CA ASN A 208 4.83 -8.66 5.48
C ASN A 208 3.93 -8.76 4.22
N ILE A 209 3.28 -7.67 3.85
CA ILE A 209 2.37 -7.59 2.70
C ILE A 209 2.80 -6.42 1.81
N LEU A 210 3.23 -6.76 0.60
CA LEU A 210 3.75 -5.82 -0.38
C LEU A 210 2.89 -5.83 -1.64
N LYS A 211 2.52 -4.68 -2.14
CA LYS A 211 1.98 -4.53 -3.49
C LYS A 211 3.14 -4.46 -4.47
N VAL A 212 3.14 -5.34 -5.46
CA VAL A 212 4.19 -5.44 -6.47
C VAL A 212 3.63 -5.01 -7.81
N THR A 213 4.36 -4.14 -8.49
CA THR A 213 4.02 -3.72 -9.86
C THR A 213 5.16 -4.07 -10.79
N HIS A 214 4.89 -4.91 -11.78
CA HIS A 214 5.78 -5.19 -12.90
C HIS A 214 5.34 -4.40 -14.12
N ARG A 215 6.28 -3.75 -14.78
CA ARG A 215 6.05 -2.95 -15.97
C ARG A 215 7.07 -3.30 -17.05
N HIS A 216 6.61 -3.48 -18.28
CA HIS A 216 7.51 -3.66 -19.41
C HIS A 216 7.98 -2.29 -19.93
N VAL A 217 9.30 -2.11 -20.19
CA VAL A 217 9.87 -0.82 -20.61
C VAL A 217 9.38 -0.30 -21.96
N ARG A 218 8.89 -1.17 -22.85
CA ARG A 218 8.45 -0.83 -24.21
C ARG A 218 6.97 -1.05 -24.47
N GLY A 219 6.19 -1.35 -23.46
CA GLY A 219 4.79 -1.70 -23.64
C GLY A 219 3.88 -1.11 -22.59
N PRO A 220 2.59 -1.04 -22.87
CA PRO A 220 1.59 -0.52 -21.92
C PRO A 220 1.29 -1.53 -20.80
N TRP A 221 1.83 -2.75 -20.88
CA TRP A 221 1.43 -3.86 -20.03
C TRP A 221 1.99 -3.75 -18.63
N ILE A 222 1.12 -3.94 -17.66
CA ILE A 222 1.42 -3.91 -16.24
C ILE A 222 0.80 -5.14 -15.60
N LEU A 223 1.60 -5.84 -14.79
CA LEU A 223 1.13 -6.87 -13.87
C LEU A 223 1.24 -6.31 -12.44
N ARG A 224 0.12 -6.25 -11.73
CA ARG A 224 0.06 -5.92 -10.30
C ARG A 224 -0.41 -7.13 -9.51
N TYR A 225 0.17 -7.33 -8.34
CA TYR A 225 -0.26 -8.34 -7.39
C TYR A 225 0.17 -7.96 -5.98
N THR A 226 -0.45 -8.59 -5.01
CA THR A 226 -0.02 -8.49 -3.62
C THR A 226 0.81 -9.72 -3.27
N LEU A 227 1.99 -9.50 -2.71
CA LEU A 227 2.88 -10.52 -2.20
C LEU A 227 2.74 -10.54 -0.68
N ALA A 228 2.19 -11.62 -0.14
CA ALA A 228 2.16 -11.86 1.30
C ALA A 228 3.33 -12.78 1.69
N LEU A 229 4.15 -12.31 2.62
CA LEU A 229 5.29 -13.04 3.17
C LEU A 229 4.84 -13.76 4.45
N SER A 230 5.08 -15.05 4.54
CA SER A 230 4.78 -15.87 5.73
C SER A 230 5.99 -16.71 6.06
N ALA A 231 6.54 -16.53 7.25
CA ALA A 231 7.67 -17.34 7.73
C ALA A 231 7.29 -18.81 7.96
N ASP A 232 6.01 -19.06 8.25
CA ASP A 232 5.49 -20.37 8.65
C ASP A 232 4.73 -21.09 7.51
N GLY A 233 4.87 -20.63 6.27
CA GLY A 233 4.25 -21.29 5.11
C GLY A 233 4.86 -22.66 4.87
N GLU A 234 4.06 -23.74 4.97
CA GLU A 234 4.53 -25.13 4.85
C GLU A 234 5.23 -25.40 3.51
N ASP A 235 4.73 -24.85 2.40
CA ASP A 235 5.29 -25.07 1.07
C ASP A 235 6.14 -23.90 0.55
N ARG A 236 5.79 -22.67 0.93
CA ARG A 236 6.45 -21.45 0.43
C ARG A 236 6.37 -20.34 1.47
N PRO A 237 7.46 -19.59 1.68
CA PRO A 237 7.47 -18.45 2.58
C PRO A 237 6.75 -17.22 2.01
N TRP A 238 5.98 -17.37 0.94
CA TRP A 238 5.24 -16.29 0.29
C TRP A 238 4.04 -16.82 -0.50
N SER A 239 3.03 -15.96 -0.66
CA SER A 239 1.88 -16.19 -1.54
C SER A 239 1.60 -14.97 -2.40
N VAL A 240 1.06 -15.20 -3.62
CA VAL A 240 0.64 -14.16 -4.54
C VAL A 240 -0.87 -14.05 -4.50
N LEU A 241 -1.36 -12.85 -4.22
CA LEU A 241 -2.78 -12.55 -4.11
C LEU A 241 -3.19 -11.56 -5.21
N ASN A 242 -4.37 -11.73 -5.75
CA ASN A 242 -5.01 -10.84 -6.73
C ASN A 242 -4.09 -10.35 -7.86
N PRO A 243 -3.54 -11.25 -8.68
CA PRO A 243 -2.80 -10.82 -9.86
C PRO A 243 -3.75 -10.15 -10.86
N VAL A 244 -3.48 -8.89 -11.19
CA VAL A 244 -4.23 -8.09 -12.17
C VAL A 244 -3.30 -7.74 -13.32
N PHE A 245 -3.70 -8.10 -14.54
CA PHE A 245 -3.02 -7.72 -15.76
C PHE A 245 -3.79 -6.61 -16.46
N SER A 246 -3.14 -5.48 -16.69
CA SER A 246 -3.75 -4.30 -17.26
C SER A 246 -2.84 -3.61 -18.27
N ALA A 247 -3.41 -2.71 -19.06
CA ALA A 247 -2.65 -1.81 -19.92
C ALA A 247 -2.78 -0.38 -19.41
N GLU A 248 -1.65 0.27 -19.18
CA GLU A 248 -1.59 1.68 -18.80
C GLU A 248 -1.05 2.48 -20.00
N LEU A 249 -1.83 3.42 -20.49
CA LEU A 249 -1.48 4.25 -21.65
C LEU A 249 -0.49 5.37 -21.30
N GLN A 250 0.03 5.42 -20.07
CA GLN A 250 1.02 6.42 -19.70
C GLN A 250 2.38 6.10 -20.37
N PRO A 251 3.00 7.09 -21.01
CA PRO A 251 4.29 6.89 -21.62
C PRO A 251 5.33 6.51 -20.57
N VAL A 252 5.99 5.39 -20.78
CA VAL A 252 7.10 4.88 -19.95
C VAL A 252 8.24 5.89 -19.86
N ASP A 253 8.36 6.80 -20.82
CA ASP A 253 9.38 7.85 -20.90
C ASP A 253 9.39 8.84 -19.71
N LYS A 254 8.31 8.87 -18.92
CA LYS A 254 8.23 9.67 -17.69
C LYS A 254 8.74 8.93 -16.45
N ILE A 255 9.00 7.64 -16.55
CA ILE A 255 9.48 6.84 -15.43
C ILE A 255 11.00 6.86 -15.45
N GLN A 256 11.62 7.38 -14.39
CA GLN A 256 13.05 7.34 -14.17
C GLN A 256 13.37 6.23 -13.14
N PRO A 257 13.59 4.99 -13.58
CA PRO A 257 13.86 3.89 -12.67
C PRO A 257 15.28 3.97 -12.14
N LEU A 258 15.45 3.66 -10.86
CA LEU A 258 16.75 3.38 -10.28
C LEU A 258 17.28 2.03 -10.79
N SER A 259 18.59 1.84 -10.74
CA SER A 259 19.18 0.53 -10.98
C SER A 259 18.85 -0.41 -9.83
N TRP A 260 18.53 -1.68 -10.14
CA TRP A 260 18.37 -2.70 -9.10
C TRP A 260 19.69 -2.87 -8.35
N PRO A 261 19.69 -2.89 -7.01
CA PRO A 261 20.90 -3.10 -6.23
C PRO A 261 21.51 -4.47 -6.56
N GLN A 262 22.77 -4.50 -6.93
CA GLN A 262 23.50 -5.76 -7.20
C GLN A 262 24.33 -6.13 -5.99
N GLN A 263 24.27 -7.39 -5.58
CA GLN A 263 25.19 -7.89 -4.55
C GLN A 263 26.62 -7.88 -5.10
N PRO A 264 27.64 -7.54 -4.28
CA PRO A 264 29.02 -7.72 -4.70
C PRO A 264 29.28 -9.20 -4.97
N VAL A 265 29.90 -9.49 -6.09
CA VAL A 265 30.20 -10.85 -6.58
C VAL A 265 31.12 -11.65 -5.62
N ASN A 266 31.62 -11.04 -4.53
CA ASN A 266 32.67 -11.59 -3.66
C ASN A 266 32.23 -12.10 -2.29
N GLN A 267 30.95 -12.47 -2.10
CA GLN A 267 30.57 -13.22 -0.91
C GLN A 267 29.95 -14.57 -1.28
N GLN A 268 30.69 -15.39 -1.99
CA GLN A 268 30.54 -16.84 -1.81
C GLN A 268 31.00 -17.14 -0.37
N PRO A 269 30.17 -17.80 0.46
CA PRO A 269 30.69 -18.36 1.70
C PRO A 269 31.81 -19.30 1.30
N SER A 270 33.04 -19.02 1.75
CA SER A 270 34.15 -19.94 1.65
C SER A 270 33.66 -21.29 2.15
N ASP A 271 33.83 -22.32 1.36
CA ASP A 271 33.63 -23.72 1.73
C ASP A 271 34.46 -24.03 2.99
N ALA A 272 33.95 -23.65 4.15
CA ALA A 272 34.44 -24.10 5.40
C ALA A 272 33.76 -25.45 5.66
N SER A 273 34.39 -26.50 5.15
CA SER A 273 34.38 -27.89 5.64
C SER A 273 33.19 -28.24 6.57
N ARG A 274 32.09 -28.70 5.99
CA ARG A 274 31.18 -29.60 6.69
C ARG A 274 31.83 -30.97 6.84
N SER A 275 32.68 -31.14 7.80
CA SER A 275 32.89 -32.45 8.42
C SER A 275 31.73 -32.68 9.37
N LEU A 276 30.77 -33.48 8.94
CA LEU A 276 29.78 -34.08 9.83
C LEU A 276 30.51 -35.03 10.74
N PRO A 277 30.36 -34.93 12.07
CA PRO A 277 30.70 -36.03 12.94
C PRO A 277 29.60 -37.10 12.81
N PHE A 278 30.05 -38.36 12.70
CA PHE A 278 29.24 -39.55 12.75
C PHE A 278 28.48 -39.69 14.09
#